data_3023bed7f7bbc40dbe5ec9fd9048d52d
#
_entry.id   3023bed7f7bbc40dbe5ec9fd9048d52d
#
_cell.length_a   1.000
_cell.length_b   1.000
_cell.length_c   1.000
_cell.angle_alpha   90.00
_cell.angle_beta   90.00
_cell.angle_gamma   90.00
#
_symmetry.space_group_name_H-M   'P 1'
#
loop_
_entity.id
_entity.type
_entity.pdbx_description
1 polymer ?
#
loop_
_entity_poly.entity_id
_entity_poly.type
_entity_poly.pdbx_seq_one_letter_code
_entity_poly.pdbx_strand_id
1 'polypeptide(L)'
;LTIEQKIKSVPKVLLHDHLDGGLRPQTIIYLAKETGYKKLPTKDPEELSDWFFRGANKGNLVEYLQGFEHTIAVMQTREALERVAYEMIEDMKNDGVCYVETRFSPLFHTAKGLYQEDVVNAVLEGLEKGKKDFGVGYGLILCGMRNMKNTLEVAELAVNFRNQGVVGFDLAGEEGGFPPKKHVDAFEFIQRENFNITIHAGEAFGKESIWQAIQWCGAHRIGHATRLKEDITFDKEGNVVGFGELAQYVLDKRIPLEICLLSNVHTGAVDKIENHPFGTLFKEKFRVSINTDDRLMSNTTMTKEFLTAIEVFNITLEDIEKITINSMKSAFIHYSERLYYIYNVIKPGYQKLREDLLKGKYEETVRKL
;
A
#
# COMPACT_ATOMS: atom_id res chain seq x y z
N LEU A 1 -12.41 10.36 -23.66
CA LEU A 1 -12.13 9.92 -22.28
C LEU A 1 -11.50 11.07 -21.50
N THR A 2 -12.00 11.34 -20.28
CA THR A 2 -11.35 12.25 -19.32
C THR A 2 -9.99 11.68 -18.89
N ILE A 3 -9.13 12.51 -18.30
CA ILE A 3 -7.85 12.01 -17.75
C ILE A 3 -8.08 10.93 -16.69
N GLU A 4 -9.07 11.09 -15.84
CA GLU A 4 -9.46 10.11 -14.84
C GLU A 4 -9.88 8.78 -15.47
N GLN A 5 -10.75 8.81 -16.49
CA GLN A 5 -11.14 7.59 -17.22
C GLN A 5 -9.96 6.88 -17.87
N LYS A 6 -8.99 7.65 -18.41
CA LYS A 6 -7.75 7.10 -18.97
C LYS A 6 -6.91 6.41 -17.90
N ILE A 7 -6.69 7.08 -16.77
CA ILE A 7 -5.91 6.52 -15.66
C ILE A 7 -6.64 5.33 -15.03
N LYS A 8 -7.97 5.36 -14.93
CA LYS A 8 -8.75 4.24 -14.42
C LYS A 8 -8.65 3.00 -15.31
N SER A 9 -8.52 3.18 -16.61
CA SER A 9 -8.51 2.07 -17.59
C SER A 9 -7.16 1.34 -17.71
N VAL A 10 -6.04 1.94 -17.29
CA VAL A 10 -4.73 1.29 -17.40
C VAL A 10 -4.47 0.34 -16.23
N PRO A 11 -3.71 -0.76 -16.47
CA PRO A 11 -3.29 -1.66 -15.40
C PRO A 11 -2.47 -0.94 -14.34
N LYS A 12 -2.77 -1.20 -13.06
CA LYS A 12 -2.04 -0.69 -11.90
C LYS A 12 -1.56 -1.82 -11.02
N VAL A 13 -0.49 -1.59 -10.27
CA VAL A 13 0.06 -2.51 -9.28
C VAL A 13 0.13 -1.79 -7.95
N LEU A 14 -0.51 -2.36 -6.93
CA LEU A 14 -0.60 -1.81 -5.58
C LEU A 14 0.19 -2.72 -4.63
N LEU A 15 1.18 -2.19 -3.94
CA LEU A 15 2.06 -2.96 -3.05
C LEU A 15 1.91 -2.62 -1.58
N HIS A 16 1.18 -1.55 -1.25
CA HIS A 16 0.99 -1.08 0.12
C HIS A 16 -0.48 -0.64 0.31
N ASP A 17 -1.29 -1.58 0.78
CA ASP A 17 -2.71 -1.39 1.11
C ASP A 17 -3.01 -2.20 2.38
N HIS A 18 -3.66 -1.58 3.35
CA HIS A 18 -4.12 -2.27 4.55
C HIS A 18 -5.53 -2.78 4.36
N LEU A 19 -5.73 -4.09 4.56
CA LEU A 19 -7.04 -4.74 4.40
C LEU A 19 -8.07 -4.13 5.35
N ASP A 20 -7.68 -3.95 6.60
CA ASP A 20 -8.50 -3.38 7.67
C ASP A 20 -8.60 -1.84 7.65
N GLY A 21 -7.82 -1.18 6.77
CA GLY A 21 -7.89 0.24 6.47
C GLY A 21 -8.70 0.60 5.22
N GLY A 22 -9.29 -0.40 4.54
CA GLY A 22 -9.92 -0.20 3.24
C GLY A 22 -11.37 -0.71 3.11
N LEU A 23 -12.08 -0.95 4.22
CA LEU A 23 -13.46 -1.44 4.20
C LEU A 23 -14.43 -0.43 3.57
N ARG A 24 -15.43 -0.95 2.88
CA ARG A 24 -16.56 -0.14 2.43
C ARG A 24 -17.40 0.31 3.63
N PRO A 25 -17.82 1.59 3.73
CA PRO A 25 -18.68 2.06 4.83
C PRO A 25 -19.96 1.25 5.00
N GLN A 26 -20.60 0.85 3.89
CA GLN A 26 -21.80 0.01 3.89
C GLN A 26 -21.54 -1.35 4.55
N THR A 27 -20.37 -1.95 4.28
CA THR A 27 -19.97 -3.24 4.87
C THR A 27 -19.68 -3.10 6.36
N ILE A 28 -19.05 -2.01 6.80
CA ILE A 28 -18.85 -1.74 8.23
C ILE A 28 -20.20 -1.68 8.94
N ILE A 29 -21.16 -0.94 8.41
CA ILE A 29 -22.50 -0.80 9.00
C ILE A 29 -23.22 -2.15 9.06
N TYR A 30 -23.16 -2.92 7.96
CA TYR A 30 -23.75 -4.27 7.92
C TYR A 30 -23.12 -5.19 8.97
N LEU A 31 -21.80 -5.29 9.01
CA LEU A 31 -21.07 -6.14 9.94
C LEU A 31 -21.26 -5.70 11.39
N ALA A 32 -21.36 -4.39 11.66
CA ALA A 32 -21.65 -3.87 12.98
C ALA A 32 -23.03 -4.36 13.50
N LYS A 33 -24.04 -4.37 12.60
CA LYS A 33 -25.36 -4.91 12.91
C LYS A 33 -25.30 -6.42 13.21
N GLU A 34 -24.64 -7.20 12.37
CA GLU A 34 -24.51 -8.67 12.52
C GLU A 34 -23.75 -9.05 13.78
N THR A 35 -22.68 -8.32 14.10
CA THR A 35 -21.83 -8.60 15.28
C THR A 35 -22.33 -7.96 16.58
N GLY A 36 -23.40 -7.14 16.51
CA GLY A 36 -23.92 -6.38 17.65
C GLY A 36 -22.99 -5.22 18.09
N TYR A 37 -22.10 -4.74 17.25
CA TYR A 37 -21.23 -3.61 17.55
C TYR A 37 -22.01 -2.29 17.51
N LYS A 38 -22.02 -1.54 18.62
CA LYS A 38 -22.89 -0.36 18.80
C LYS A 38 -22.16 0.99 18.82
N LYS A 39 -20.83 0.98 18.68
CA LYS A 39 -20.03 2.21 18.84
C LYS A 39 -19.80 3.00 17.53
N LEU A 40 -20.40 2.59 16.40
CA LEU A 40 -20.30 3.38 15.18
C LEU A 40 -20.87 4.79 15.38
N PRO A 41 -20.19 5.82 14.88
CA PRO A 41 -20.63 7.22 15.05
C PRO A 41 -21.92 7.52 14.29
N THR A 42 -22.18 6.82 13.18
CA THR A 42 -23.38 6.94 12.35
C THR A 42 -23.73 5.63 11.67
N LYS A 43 -24.93 5.52 11.13
CA LYS A 43 -25.40 4.41 10.30
C LYS A 43 -25.63 4.81 8.85
N ASP A 44 -25.29 6.05 8.51
CA ASP A 44 -25.28 6.52 7.13
C ASP A 44 -23.91 6.27 6.51
N PRO A 45 -23.80 5.62 5.32
CA PRO A 45 -22.53 5.29 4.72
C PRO A 45 -21.68 6.51 4.30
N GLU A 46 -22.31 7.59 3.81
CA GLU A 46 -21.60 8.79 3.37
C GLU A 46 -21.06 9.54 4.59
N GLU A 47 -21.90 9.74 5.61
CA GLU A 47 -21.48 10.34 6.88
C GLU A 47 -20.38 9.53 7.56
N LEU A 48 -20.42 8.19 7.46
CA LEU A 48 -19.40 7.31 8.03
C LEU A 48 -18.06 7.45 7.28
N SER A 49 -18.09 7.51 5.96
CA SER A 49 -16.91 7.77 5.13
C SER A 49 -16.26 9.11 5.50
N ASP A 50 -17.07 10.16 5.60
CA ASP A 50 -16.62 11.50 6.00
C ASP A 50 -16.04 11.53 7.42
N TRP A 51 -16.64 10.76 8.32
CA TRP A 51 -16.15 10.64 9.70
C TRP A 51 -14.75 10.02 9.75
N PHE A 52 -14.52 8.92 9.03
CA PHE A 52 -13.21 8.28 8.94
C PHE A 52 -12.17 9.23 8.35
N PHE A 53 -12.49 9.86 7.22
CA PHE A 53 -11.59 10.79 6.56
C PHE A 53 -11.23 11.99 7.45
N ARG A 54 -12.21 12.63 8.10
CA ARG A 54 -11.96 13.76 9.01
C ARG A 54 -11.16 13.33 10.24
N GLY A 55 -11.40 12.12 10.77
CA GLY A 55 -10.66 11.54 11.89
C GLY A 55 -9.19 11.28 11.53
N ALA A 56 -8.94 10.78 10.34
CA ALA A 56 -7.60 10.48 9.86
C ALA A 56 -6.81 11.73 9.41
N ASN A 57 -7.47 12.76 8.90
CA ASN A 57 -6.80 13.95 8.37
C ASN A 57 -6.50 14.98 9.47
N LYS A 58 -5.62 14.63 10.39
CA LYS A 58 -5.22 15.44 11.56
C LYS A 58 -3.72 15.81 11.57
N GLY A 59 -2.95 15.35 10.60
CA GLY A 59 -1.52 15.58 10.57
C GLY A 59 -0.77 14.85 11.69
N ASN A 60 -1.29 13.72 12.15
CA ASN A 60 -0.72 12.91 13.24
C ASN A 60 -1.03 11.43 13.03
N LEU A 61 0.01 10.60 13.00
CA LEU A 61 -0.11 9.16 12.77
C LEU A 61 -0.96 8.46 13.85
N VAL A 62 -0.81 8.84 15.12
CA VAL A 62 -1.54 8.21 16.22
C VAL A 62 -3.04 8.47 16.10
N GLU A 63 -3.45 9.70 15.75
CA GLU A 63 -4.84 10.05 15.50
C GLU A 63 -5.37 9.37 14.23
N TYR A 64 -4.55 9.26 13.19
CA TYR A 64 -4.88 8.52 11.97
C TYR A 64 -5.25 7.06 12.27
N LEU A 65 -4.52 6.39 13.15
CA LEU A 65 -4.73 5.00 13.51
C LEU A 65 -5.99 4.77 14.38
N GLN A 66 -6.59 5.79 15.00
CA GLN A 66 -7.77 5.62 15.86
C GLN A 66 -8.99 5.06 15.12
N GLY A 67 -9.14 5.36 13.82
CA GLY A 67 -10.24 4.84 13.01
C GLY A 67 -10.28 3.30 12.93
N PHE A 68 -9.14 2.65 13.06
CA PHE A 68 -9.05 1.18 13.03
C PHE A 68 -9.81 0.48 14.17
N GLU A 69 -10.12 1.16 15.29
CA GLU A 69 -10.96 0.56 16.34
C GLU A 69 -12.28 0.02 15.78
N HIS A 70 -12.92 0.77 14.87
CA HIS A 70 -14.21 0.39 14.30
C HIS A 70 -14.08 -0.71 13.23
N THR A 71 -13.11 -0.62 12.35
CA THR A 71 -12.91 -1.62 11.30
C THR A 71 -12.48 -2.96 11.88
N ILE A 72 -11.53 -2.96 12.80
CA ILE A 72 -11.09 -4.16 13.52
C ILE A 72 -12.23 -4.78 14.31
N ALA A 73 -13.05 -3.98 15.02
CA ALA A 73 -14.15 -4.49 15.83
C ALA A 73 -15.21 -5.28 15.05
N VAL A 74 -15.42 -4.96 13.78
CA VAL A 74 -16.36 -5.67 12.90
C VAL A 74 -15.75 -6.84 12.13
N MET A 75 -14.42 -6.98 12.12
CA MET A 75 -13.67 -8.04 11.43
C MET A 75 -13.24 -9.16 12.40
N GLN A 76 -14.16 -9.69 13.20
CA GLN A 76 -13.88 -10.67 14.28
C GLN A 76 -14.46 -12.06 13.99
N THR A 77 -15.00 -12.32 12.80
CA THR A 77 -15.54 -13.61 12.39
C THR A 77 -14.95 -14.02 11.03
N ARG A 78 -14.95 -15.33 10.75
CA ARG A 78 -14.47 -15.85 9.45
C ARG A 78 -15.22 -15.22 8.29
N GLU A 79 -16.54 -15.13 8.39
CA GLU A 79 -17.42 -14.57 7.35
C GLU A 79 -17.12 -13.08 7.09
N ALA A 80 -16.87 -12.30 8.13
CA ALA A 80 -16.50 -10.89 8.00
C ALA A 80 -15.15 -10.73 7.30
N LEU A 81 -14.14 -11.51 7.71
CA LEU A 81 -12.80 -11.49 7.13
C LEU A 81 -12.81 -11.91 5.65
N GLU A 82 -13.49 -13.04 5.32
CA GLU A 82 -13.66 -13.50 3.94
C GLU A 82 -14.35 -12.43 3.09
N ARG A 83 -15.44 -11.85 3.59
CA ARG A 83 -16.19 -10.82 2.86
C ARG A 83 -15.34 -9.57 2.59
N VAL A 84 -14.66 -9.03 3.59
CA VAL A 84 -13.82 -7.83 3.42
C VAL A 84 -12.71 -8.08 2.41
N ALA A 85 -12.07 -9.24 2.47
CA ALA A 85 -11.04 -9.62 1.52
C ALA A 85 -11.57 -9.77 0.07
N TYR A 86 -12.74 -10.38 -0.08
CA TYR A 86 -13.41 -10.50 -1.39
C TYR A 86 -13.79 -9.14 -1.99
N GLU A 87 -14.45 -8.28 -1.17
CA GLU A 87 -14.84 -6.93 -1.59
C GLU A 87 -13.63 -6.05 -1.95
N MET A 88 -12.51 -6.23 -1.27
CA MET A 88 -11.26 -5.53 -1.61
C MET A 88 -10.79 -5.88 -3.03
N ILE A 89 -10.80 -7.15 -3.43
CA ILE A 89 -10.42 -7.55 -4.79
C ILE A 89 -11.40 -6.99 -5.84
N GLU A 90 -12.70 -6.93 -5.52
CA GLU A 90 -13.69 -6.29 -6.40
C GLU A 90 -13.39 -4.79 -6.58
N ASP A 91 -13.07 -4.08 -5.49
CA ASP A 91 -12.67 -2.67 -5.55
C ASP A 91 -11.39 -2.46 -6.37
N MET A 92 -10.41 -3.35 -6.23
CA MET A 92 -9.19 -3.33 -7.04
C MET A 92 -9.50 -3.49 -8.54
N LYS A 93 -10.40 -4.42 -8.88
CA LYS A 93 -10.86 -4.60 -10.27
C LYS A 93 -11.50 -3.34 -10.82
N ASN A 94 -12.38 -2.73 -10.03
CA ASN A 94 -13.11 -1.52 -10.43
C ASN A 94 -12.21 -0.30 -10.61
N ASP A 95 -11.05 -0.29 -9.94
CA ASP A 95 -10.03 0.76 -10.04
C ASP A 95 -8.91 0.43 -11.07
N GLY A 96 -9.02 -0.68 -11.81
CA GLY A 96 -8.05 -1.09 -12.82
C GLY A 96 -6.74 -1.65 -12.25
N VAL A 97 -6.72 -2.05 -10.99
CA VAL A 97 -5.57 -2.76 -10.40
C VAL A 97 -5.56 -4.19 -10.92
N CYS A 98 -4.42 -4.63 -11.44
CA CYS A 98 -4.26 -6.00 -11.94
C CYS A 98 -3.57 -6.94 -10.93
N TYR A 99 -2.83 -6.37 -9.98
CA TYR A 99 -2.17 -7.09 -8.89
C TYR A 99 -2.08 -6.22 -7.64
N VAL A 100 -2.37 -6.81 -6.47
CA VAL A 100 -2.32 -6.13 -5.17
C VAL A 100 -1.59 -6.97 -4.12
N GLU A 101 -0.75 -6.34 -3.32
CA GLU A 101 -0.27 -6.87 -2.05
C GLU A 101 -0.96 -6.12 -0.91
N THR A 102 -1.93 -6.78 -0.28
CA THR A 102 -2.60 -6.22 0.90
C THR A 102 -1.99 -6.75 2.17
N ARG A 103 -2.08 -5.99 3.24
CA ARG A 103 -1.49 -6.33 4.54
C ARG A 103 -2.45 -6.11 5.70
N PHE A 104 -2.25 -6.84 6.77
CA PHE A 104 -2.96 -6.65 8.04
C PHE A 104 -2.26 -7.42 9.16
N SER A 105 -2.60 -7.13 10.42
CA SER A 105 -2.13 -7.91 11.57
C SER A 105 -3.19 -8.91 12.02
N PRO A 106 -2.95 -10.23 11.91
CA PRO A 106 -3.92 -11.24 12.36
C PRO A 106 -4.21 -11.18 13.85
N LEU A 107 -3.29 -10.65 14.67
CA LEU A 107 -3.44 -10.48 16.10
C LEU A 107 -4.68 -9.67 16.49
N PHE A 108 -5.07 -8.68 15.67
CA PHE A 108 -6.19 -7.80 15.97
C PHE A 108 -7.56 -8.45 15.75
N HIS A 109 -7.64 -9.63 15.15
CA HIS A 109 -8.88 -10.27 14.74
C HIS A 109 -9.20 -11.55 15.52
N THR A 110 -8.59 -11.73 16.70
CA THR A 110 -8.73 -12.91 17.56
C THR A 110 -9.61 -12.69 18.79
N ALA A 111 -10.14 -11.47 18.99
CA ALA A 111 -10.85 -11.09 20.21
C ALA A 111 -12.15 -11.88 20.46
N LYS A 112 -12.74 -12.51 19.43
CA LYS A 112 -13.93 -13.36 19.54
C LYS A 112 -13.63 -14.88 19.47
N GLY A 113 -12.37 -15.27 19.69
CA GLY A 113 -11.97 -16.67 19.85
C GLY A 113 -11.42 -17.36 18.58
N LEU A 114 -11.22 -16.63 17.48
CA LEU A 114 -10.48 -17.17 16.35
C LEU A 114 -8.99 -17.32 16.71
N TYR A 115 -8.36 -18.38 16.23
CA TYR A 115 -6.90 -18.46 16.19
C TYR A 115 -6.36 -17.64 15.03
N GLN A 116 -5.09 -17.23 15.11
CA GLN A 116 -4.48 -16.43 14.03
C GLN A 116 -4.47 -17.16 12.67
N GLU A 117 -4.29 -18.49 12.69
CA GLU A 117 -4.38 -19.34 11.50
C GLU A 117 -5.77 -19.30 10.86
N ASP A 118 -6.84 -19.29 11.67
CA ASP A 118 -8.23 -19.16 11.17
C ASP A 118 -8.47 -17.81 10.53
N VAL A 119 -7.90 -16.75 11.12
CA VAL A 119 -7.96 -15.39 10.59
C VAL A 119 -7.28 -15.32 9.22
N VAL A 120 -6.05 -15.83 9.10
CA VAL A 120 -5.29 -15.85 7.83
C VAL A 120 -6.02 -16.68 6.78
N ASN A 121 -6.51 -17.88 7.13
CA ASN A 121 -7.27 -18.73 6.21
C ASN A 121 -8.51 -18.03 5.67
N ALA A 122 -9.31 -17.38 6.53
CA ALA A 122 -10.53 -16.69 6.12
C ALA A 122 -10.22 -15.54 5.13
N VAL A 123 -9.16 -14.78 5.38
CA VAL A 123 -8.71 -13.71 4.46
C VAL A 123 -8.27 -14.31 3.13
N LEU A 124 -7.46 -15.37 3.14
CA LEU A 124 -6.99 -16.04 1.90
C LEU A 124 -8.15 -16.63 1.10
N GLU A 125 -9.16 -17.21 1.75
CA GLU A 125 -10.38 -17.72 1.09
C GLU A 125 -11.11 -16.58 0.35
N GLY A 126 -11.27 -15.41 0.99
CA GLY A 126 -11.89 -14.24 0.36
C GLY A 126 -11.07 -13.69 -0.81
N LEU A 127 -9.74 -13.59 -0.65
CA LEU A 127 -8.85 -13.13 -1.71
C LEU A 127 -8.85 -14.09 -2.92
N GLU A 128 -8.79 -15.40 -2.69
CA GLU A 128 -8.78 -16.39 -3.77
C GLU A 128 -10.13 -16.43 -4.53
N LYS A 129 -11.25 -16.29 -3.80
CA LYS A 129 -12.56 -16.17 -4.41
C LYS A 129 -12.67 -14.90 -5.26
N GLY A 130 -12.23 -13.76 -4.75
CA GLY A 130 -12.18 -12.52 -5.50
C GLY A 130 -11.28 -12.61 -6.72
N LYS A 131 -10.08 -13.19 -6.61
CA LYS A 131 -9.19 -13.45 -7.76
C LYS A 131 -9.88 -14.29 -8.84
N LYS A 132 -10.58 -15.34 -8.45
CA LYS A 132 -11.31 -16.21 -9.38
C LYS A 132 -12.42 -15.46 -10.11
N ASP A 133 -13.17 -14.62 -9.41
CA ASP A 133 -14.33 -13.92 -9.98
C ASP A 133 -13.92 -12.66 -10.78
N PHE A 134 -12.89 -11.95 -10.38
CA PHE A 134 -12.50 -10.65 -10.96
C PHE A 134 -11.18 -10.66 -11.74
N GLY A 135 -10.37 -11.70 -11.62
CA GLY A 135 -9.11 -11.85 -12.35
C GLY A 135 -7.97 -10.93 -11.84
N VAL A 136 -8.07 -10.40 -10.62
CA VAL A 136 -7.01 -9.59 -10.00
C VAL A 136 -6.10 -10.51 -9.19
N GLY A 137 -4.80 -10.48 -9.47
CA GLY A 137 -3.80 -11.21 -8.68
C GLY A 137 -3.58 -10.57 -7.31
N TYR A 138 -3.20 -11.39 -6.33
CA TYR A 138 -2.94 -10.90 -4.98
C TYR A 138 -1.72 -11.57 -4.33
N GLY A 139 -1.19 -10.90 -3.32
CA GLY A 139 -0.33 -11.42 -2.28
C GLY A 139 -0.80 -10.89 -0.92
N LEU A 140 -0.73 -11.72 0.12
CA LEU A 140 -1.03 -11.31 1.48
C LEU A 140 0.27 -11.09 2.25
N ILE A 141 0.38 -9.99 2.99
CA ILE A 141 1.51 -9.69 3.87
C ILE A 141 0.98 -9.66 5.31
N LEU A 142 1.64 -10.36 6.23
CA LEU A 142 1.28 -10.33 7.64
C LEU A 142 2.13 -9.29 8.38
N CYS A 143 1.45 -8.46 9.20
CA CYS A 143 2.10 -7.39 9.96
C CYS A 143 2.35 -7.80 11.41
N GLY A 144 3.62 -7.77 11.83
CA GLY A 144 3.96 -7.61 13.23
C GLY A 144 3.72 -6.16 13.65
N MET A 145 3.37 -5.93 14.91
CA MET A 145 3.08 -4.58 15.42
C MET A 145 4.21 -4.08 16.30
N ARG A 146 4.68 -2.84 16.04
CA ARG A 146 5.85 -2.23 16.70
C ARG A 146 5.75 -2.15 18.21
N ASN A 147 4.55 -1.94 18.74
CA ASN A 147 4.25 -1.81 20.15
C ASN A 147 3.91 -3.14 20.84
N MET A 148 3.96 -4.27 20.11
CA MET A 148 3.63 -5.62 20.63
C MET A 148 4.88 -6.50 20.71
N LYS A 149 4.80 -7.54 21.55
CA LYS A 149 5.91 -8.51 21.73
C LYS A 149 5.80 -9.77 20.87
N ASN A 150 4.67 -9.94 20.18
CA ASN A 150 4.34 -11.16 19.42
C ASN A 150 4.85 -11.14 17.95
N THR A 151 5.82 -10.31 17.66
CA THR A 151 6.30 -10.11 16.27
C THR A 151 6.90 -11.38 15.68
N LEU A 152 7.67 -12.15 16.47
CA LEU A 152 8.23 -13.42 16.04
C LEU A 152 7.13 -14.46 15.73
N GLU A 153 6.10 -14.56 16.56
CA GLU A 153 4.95 -15.46 16.34
C GLU A 153 4.24 -15.16 15.01
N VAL A 154 4.03 -13.88 14.69
CA VAL A 154 3.45 -13.47 13.39
C VAL A 154 4.40 -13.75 12.22
N ALA A 155 5.72 -13.61 12.42
CA ALA A 155 6.71 -13.94 11.44
C ALA A 155 6.71 -15.47 11.12
N GLU A 156 6.64 -16.30 12.13
CA GLU A 156 6.52 -17.77 11.99
C GLU A 156 5.23 -18.13 11.24
N LEU A 157 4.13 -17.50 11.59
CA LEU A 157 2.84 -17.68 10.91
C LEU A 157 2.94 -17.30 9.43
N ALA A 158 3.57 -16.17 9.10
CA ALA A 158 3.73 -15.74 7.71
C ALA A 158 4.52 -16.76 6.87
N VAL A 159 5.59 -17.32 7.42
CA VAL A 159 6.40 -18.36 6.76
C VAL A 159 5.60 -19.65 6.58
N ASN A 160 4.80 -20.06 7.58
CA ASN A 160 3.97 -21.26 7.48
C ASN A 160 2.94 -21.19 6.35
N PHE A 161 2.48 -19.99 6.00
CA PHE A 161 1.52 -19.75 4.91
C PHE A 161 2.17 -19.33 3.57
N ARG A 162 3.52 -19.38 3.43
CA ARG A 162 4.24 -18.89 2.22
C ARG A 162 3.75 -19.47 0.89
N ASN A 163 3.32 -20.72 0.89
CA ASN A 163 2.85 -21.41 -0.31
C ASN A 163 1.33 -21.40 -0.46
N GLN A 164 0.65 -20.62 0.36
CA GLN A 164 -0.82 -20.54 0.42
C GLN A 164 -1.35 -19.13 0.10
N GLY A 165 -0.47 -18.22 -0.32
CA GLY A 165 -0.84 -16.85 -0.70
C GLY A 165 -0.25 -15.76 0.19
N VAL A 166 0.41 -16.11 1.31
CA VAL A 166 1.22 -15.15 2.08
C VAL A 166 2.58 -15.00 1.41
N VAL A 167 2.92 -13.76 1.05
CA VAL A 167 4.10 -13.45 0.22
C VAL A 167 5.19 -12.67 0.97
N GLY A 168 4.89 -12.14 2.16
CA GLY A 168 5.83 -11.33 2.91
C GLY A 168 5.41 -11.05 4.34
N PHE A 169 6.32 -10.42 5.06
CA PHE A 169 6.17 -9.98 6.44
C PHE A 169 6.49 -8.49 6.54
N ASP A 170 5.74 -7.76 7.37
CA ASP A 170 5.85 -6.32 7.58
C ASP A 170 5.92 -5.98 9.07
N LEU A 171 6.41 -4.79 9.38
CA LEU A 171 6.34 -4.19 10.69
C LEU A 171 5.60 -2.85 10.60
N ALA A 172 4.43 -2.77 11.23
CA ALA A 172 3.53 -1.64 11.17
C ALA A 172 3.21 -1.04 12.56
N GLY A 173 2.41 0.01 12.59
CA GLY A 173 1.96 0.71 13.79
C GLY A 173 2.78 1.95 14.10
N GLU A 174 2.56 2.52 15.29
CA GLU A 174 3.22 3.75 15.74
C GLU A 174 4.75 3.64 15.67
N GLU A 175 5.38 4.53 14.89
CA GLU A 175 6.83 4.48 14.64
C GLU A 175 7.63 5.14 15.77
N GLY A 176 7.12 6.22 16.36
CA GLY A 176 7.78 6.98 17.42
C GLY A 176 8.02 6.15 18.68
N GLY A 177 9.27 6.01 19.11
CA GLY A 177 9.63 5.22 20.30
C GLY A 177 9.70 3.70 20.10
N PHE A 178 9.32 3.20 18.92
CA PHE A 178 9.29 1.78 18.58
C PHE A 178 10.19 1.44 17.37
N PRO A 179 11.53 1.55 17.51
CA PRO A 179 12.46 1.35 16.39
C PRO A 179 12.45 -0.10 15.89
N PRO A 180 12.66 -0.34 14.56
CA PRO A 180 12.63 -1.67 13.96
C PRO A 180 13.57 -2.68 14.63
N LYS A 181 14.74 -2.26 15.10
CA LYS A 181 15.74 -3.13 15.73
C LYS A 181 15.25 -3.84 17.01
N LYS A 182 14.16 -3.39 17.63
CA LYS A 182 13.55 -4.12 18.77
C LYS A 182 12.91 -5.45 18.37
N HIS A 183 12.71 -5.69 17.07
CA HIS A 183 12.09 -6.88 16.52
C HIS A 183 13.07 -7.71 15.67
N VAL A 184 14.37 -7.55 15.91
CA VAL A 184 15.43 -8.19 15.11
C VAL A 184 15.33 -9.72 15.10
N ASP A 185 14.87 -10.33 16.17
CA ASP A 185 14.64 -11.77 16.27
C ASP A 185 13.66 -12.29 15.21
N ALA A 186 12.53 -11.60 15.04
CA ALA A 186 11.56 -11.91 13.98
C ALA A 186 12.16 -11.77 12.58
N PHE A 187 12.94 -10.69 12.35
CA PHE A 187 13.54 -10.45 11.04
C PHE A 187 14.69 -11.40 10.73
N GLU A 188 15.51 -11.76 11.71
CA GLU A 188 16.53 -12.81 11.53
C GLU A 188 15.90 -14.16 11.19
N PHE A 189 14.76 -14.50 11.81
CA PHE A 189 14.01 -15.70 11.45
C PHE A 189 13.54 -15.64 10.00
N ILE A 190 12.86 -14.54 9.58
CA ILE A 190 12.37 -14.35 8.21
C ILE A 190 13.51 -14.43 7.17
N GLN A 191 14.67 -13.81 7.47
CA GLN A 191 15.86 -13.87 6.58
C GLN A 191 16.40 -15.28 6.42
N ARG A 192 16.51 -16.05 7.51
CA ARG A 192 16.94 -17.46 7.47
C ARG A 192 16.00 -18.34 6.68
N GLU A 193 14.69 -18.01 6.69
CA GLU A 193 13.66 -18.71 5.92
C GLU A 193 13.60 -18.26 4.44
N ASN A 194 14.45 -17.35 3.98
CA ASN A 194 14.43 -16.77 2.64
C ASN A 194 13.07 -16.18 2.27
N PHE A 195 12.43 -15.49 3.21
CA PHE A 195 11.11 -14.90 3.01
C PHE A 195 11.20 -13.39 2.85
N ASN A 196 10.17 -12.77 2.27
CA ASN A 196 10.20 -11.36 1.91
C ASN A 196 9.87 -10.44 3.08
N ILE A 197 10.54 -9.28 3.11
CA ILE A 197 10.41 -8.27 4.16
C ILE A 197 10.09 -6.92 3.54
N THR A 198 9.02 -6.27 4.03
CA THR A 198 8.81 -4.83 3.90
C THR A 198 8.66 -4.23 5.30
N ILE A 199 8.97 -2.97 5.50
CA ILE A 199 8.87 -2.31 6.81
C ILE A 199 8.41 -0.88 6.60
N HIS A 200 7.37 -0.45 7.36
CA HIS A 200 7.03 0.96 7.51
C HIS A 200 8.20 1.67 8.18
N ALA A 201 8.86 2.60 7.53
CA ALA A 201 9.98 3.32 8.11
C ALA A 201 10.17 4.70 7.48
N GLY A 202 10.48 5.69 8.30
CA GLY A 202 10.66 7.06 7.87
C GLY A 202 9.35 7.76 7.51
N GLU A 203 8.26 7.42 8.18
CA GLU A 203 6.98 8.13 8.13
C GLU A 203 6.87 9.13 9.28
N ALA A 204 6.83 8.65 10.52
CA ALA A 204 6.71 9.48 11.72
C ALA A 204 8.02 9.60 12.52
N PHE A 205 9.10 8.98 12.07
CA PHE A 205 10.43 9.07 12.66
C PHE A 205 11.48 9.30 11.57
N GLY A 206 12.71 9.75 11.96
CA GLY A 206 13.77 10.15 11.04
C GLY A 206 14.36 9.04 10.17
N LYS A 207 15.35 9.41 9.36
CA LYS A 207 16.06 8.49 8.43
C LYS A 207 16.70 7.29 9.15
N GLU A 208 16.97 7.38 10.45
CA GLU A 208 17.49 6.29 11.29
C GLU A 208 16.56 5.08 11.32
N SER A 209 15.24 5.29 11.24
CA SER A 209 14.26 4.20 11.13
C SER A 209 14.43 3.44 9.82
N ILE A 210 14.64 4.15 8.72
CA ILE A 210 14.92 3.56 7.39
C ILE A 210 16.23 2.77 7.43
N TRP A 211 17.28 3.37 8.01
CA TRP A 211 18.56 2.70 8.17
C TRP A 211 18.46 1.41 8.98
N GLN A 212 17.73 1.43 10.12
CA GLN A 212 17.51 0.22 10.92
C GLN A 212 16.69 -0.84 10.17
N ALA A 213 15.65 -0.43 9.44
CA ALA A 213 14.84 -1.35 8.64
C ALA A 213 15.71 -2.10 7.61
N ILE A 214 16.66 -1.42 6.98
CA ILE A 214 17.55 -2.01 5.98
C ILE A 214 18.67 -2.82 6.64
N GLN A 215 19.44 -2.21 7.54
CA GLN A 215 20.72 -2.77 8.01
C GLN A 215 20.54 -3.78 9.15
N TRP A 216 19.53 -3.62 10.01
CA TRP A 216 19.24 -4.54 11.10
C TRP A 216 18.18 -5.59 10.71
N CYS A 217 17.17 -5.18 9.98
CA CYS A 217 16.02 -6.03 9.71
C CYS A 217 16.01 -6.62 8.29
N GLY A 218 16.93 -6.21 7.41
CA GLY A 218 17.07 -6.77 6.07
C GLY A 218 15.90 -6.48 5.14
N ALA A 219 15.23 -5.31 5.29
CA ALA A 219 14.08 -4.95 4.49
C ALA A 219 14.39 -4.96 2.98
N HIS A 220 13.58 -5.65 2.22
CA HIS A 220 13.67 -5.67 0.76
C HIS A 220 12.95 -4.46 0.15
N ARG A 221 11.94 -3.89 0.82
CA ARG A 221 11.21 -2.66 0.48
C ARG A 221 10.98 -1.82 1.73
N ILE A 222 10.80 -0.52 1.55
CA ILE A 222 10.53 0.42 2.64
C ILE A 222 9.17 1.08 2.42
N GLY A 223 8.26 0.92 3.38
CA GLY A 223 6.99 1.64 3.42
C GLY A 223 7.22 3.13 3.73
N HIS A 224 6.57 4.01 2.99
CA HIS A 224 6.62 5.47 3.07
C HIS A 224 7.97 6.10 2.71
N ALA A 225 9.01 5.88 3.50
CA ALA A 225 10.37 6.41 3.28
C ALA A 225 10.47 7.94 3.12
N THR A 226 9.50 8.72 3.59
CA THR A 226 9.46 10.18 3.40
C THR A 226 10.67 10.88 3.98
N ARG A 227 11.23 10.34 5.08
CA ARG A 227 12.40 10.88 5.77
C ARG A 227 13.74 10.58 5.07
N LEU A 228 13.72 9.81 3.97
CA LEU A 228 14.95 9.64 3.17
C LEU A 228 15.45 10.97 2.60
N LYS A 229 14.53 11.95 2.42
CA LYS A 229 14.86 13.32 2.04
C LYS A 229 15.87 13.99 2.99
N GLU A 230 15.90 13.61 4.27
CA GLU A 230 16.84 14.14 5.27
C GLU A 230 18.31 13.77 4.97
N ASP A 231 18.52 12.78 4.09
CA ASP A 231 19.84 12.32 3.65
C ASP A 231 20.19 12.80 2.21
N ILE A 232 19.46 13.81 1.70
CA ILE A 232 19.67 14.43 0.40
C ILE A 232 20.01 15.90 0.59
N THR A 233 21.08 16.35 -0.05
CA THR A 233 21.53 17.74 0.00
C THR A 233 21.01 18.51 -1.20
N PHE A 234 20.46 19.69 -0.95
CA PHE A 234 19.90 20.60 -1.96
C PHE A 234 20.69 21.91 -2.02
N ASP A 235 20.78 22.50 -3.20
CA ASP A 235 21.24 23.86 -3.37
C ASP A 235 20.12 24.89 -3.02
N LYS A 236 20.43 26.17 -3.19
CA LYS A 236 19.48 27.26 -2.91
C LYS A 236 18.29 27.30 -3.86
N GLU A 237 18.44 26.75 -5.03
CA GLU A 237 17.44 26.63 -6.08
C GLU A 237 16.58 25.38 -5.93
N GLY A 238 16.89 24.50 -4.94
CA GLY A 238 16.16 23.27 -4.67
C GLY A 238 16.58 22.07 -5.55
N ASN A 239 17.71 22.17 -6.25
CA ASN A 239 18.25 21.04 -6.99
C ASN A 239 19.07 20.13 -6.07
N VAL A 240 19.05 18.82 -6.34
CA VAL A 240 19.88 17.86 -5.63
C VAL A 240 21.35 18.06 -6.03
N VAL A 241 22.21 18.24 -5.03
CA VAL A 241 23.66 18.37 -5.21
C VAL A 241 24.47 17.24 -4.56
N GLY A 242 23.82 16.37 -3.79
CA GLY A 242 24.48 15.22 -3.19
C GLY A 242 23.52 14.32 -2.41
N PHE A 243 23.98 13.10 -2.21
CA PHE A 243 23.30 12.09 -1.37
C PHE A 243 24.20 11.74 -0.18
N GLY A 244 23.60 11.58 1.00
CA GLY A 244 24.27 10.93 2.11
C GLY A 244 24.40 9.41 1.88
N GLU A 245 25.08 8.74 2.80
CA GLU A 245 25.42 7.31 2.65
C GLU A 245 24.17 6.42 2.56
N LEU A 246 23.10 6.73 3.29
CA LEU A 246 21.86 5.96 3.27
C LEU A 246 21.11 6.14 1.94
N ALA A 247 20.92 7.40 1.51
CA ALA A 247 20.23 7.70 0.26
C ALA A 247 20.99 7.10 -0.95
N GLN A 248 22.31 7.23 -0.96
CA GLN A 248 23.16 6.61 -1.99
C GLN A 248 23.03 5.08 -1.99
N TYR A 249 23.06 4.45 -0.81
CA TYR A 249 22.89 3.01 -0.69
C TYR A 249 21.52 2.53 -1.21
N VAL A 250 20.44 3.23 -0.82
CA VAL A 250 19.07 2.92 -1.31
C VAL A 250 18.98 3.02 -2.83
N LEU A 251 19.57 4.06 -3.41
CA LEU A 251 19.61 4.28 -4.86
C LEU A 251 20.39 3.17 -5.57
N ASP A 252 21.62 2.88 -5.13
CA ASP A 252 22.53 1.89 -5.77
C ASP A 252 21.99 0.46 -5.67
N LYS A 253 21.42 0.11 -4.52
CA LYS A 253 20.79 -1.21 -4.30
C LYS A 253 19.40 -1.32 -4.92
N ARG A 254 18.88 -0.21 -5.46
CA ARG A 254 17.54 -0.17 -6.06
C ARG A 254 16.45 -0.64 -5.09
N ILE A 255 16.60 -0.33 -3.78
CA ILE A 255 15.61 -0.68 -2.76
C ILE A 255 14.30 0.05 -3.08
N PRO A 256 13.17 -0.66 -3.26
CA PRO A 256 11.90 -0.04 -3.60
C PRO A 256 11.32 0.75 -2.41
N LEU A 257 10.77 1.91 -2.72
CA LEU A 257 10.09 2.78 -1.77
C LEU A 257 8.59 2.77 -2.08
N GLU A 258 7.78 2.36 -1.10
CA GLU A 258 6.33 2.27 -1.21
C GLU A 258 5.70 3.61 -0.79
N ILE A 259 5.57 4.54 -1.73
CA ILE A 259 5.08 5.89 -1.48
C ILE A 259 3.56 5.90 -1.41
N CYS A 260 3.00 6.56 -0.40
CA CYS A 260 1.56 6.74 -0.16
C CYS A 260 1.26 8.24 -0.09
N LEU A 261 1.01 8.88 -1.24
CA LEU A 261 1.02 10.35 -1.38
C LEU A 261 0.05 11.05 -0.41
N LEU A 262 -1.23 10.67 -0.47
CA LEU A 262 -2.26 11.31 0.34
C LEU A 262 -2.16 10.92 1.82
N SER A 263 -1.90 9.65 2.12
CA SER A 263 -1.73 9.19 3.50
C SER A 263 -0.59 9.93 4.19
N ASN A 264 0.54 10.16 3.52
CA ASN A 264 1.69 10.85 4.10
C ASN A 264 1.38 12.33 4.46
N VAL A 265 0.41 12.95 3.80
CA VAL A 265 -0.10 14.27 4.20
C VAL A 265 -1.02 14.14 5.41
N HIS A 266 -1.93 13.17 5.39
CA HIS A 266 -2.93 12.98 6.46
C HIS A 266 -2.29 12.58 7.80
N THR A 267 -1.24 11.76 7.77
CA THR A 267 -0.46 11.37 8.97
C THR A 267 0.53 12.45 9.44
N GLY A 268 0.72 13.53 8.65
CA GLY A 268 1.68 14.59 8.97
C GLY A 268 3.14 14.21 8.69
N ALA A 269 3.40 13.10 7.98
CA ALA A 269 4.73 12.77 7.48
C ALA A 269 5.26 13.85 6.53
N VAL A 270 4.33 14.51 5.82
CA VAL A 270 4.56 15.67 4.96
C VAL A 270 3.48 16.72 5.27
N ASP A 271 3.87 17.98 5.36
CA ASP A 271 2.97 19.09 5.70
C ASP A 271 1.93 19.39 4.61
N LYS A 272 2.30 19.25 3.35
CA LYS A 272 1.43 19.42 2.18
C LYS A 272 1.97 18.64 0.98
N ILE A 273 1.09 18.31 0.06
CA ILE A 273 1.39 17.40 -1.05
C ILE A 273 2.52 17.90 -1.96
N GLU A 274 2.62 19.22 -2.20
CA GLU A 274 3.65 19.83 -3.04
C GLU A 274 5.06 19.65 -2.46
N ASN A 275 5.18 19.47 -1.14
CA ASN A 275 6.45 19.24 -0.44
C ASN A 275 6.81 17.76 -0.32
N HIS A 276 5.95 16.86 -0.84
CA HIS A 276 6.20 15.43 -0.76
C HIS A 276 7.50 15.05 -1.49
N PRO A 277 8.40 14.27 -0.87
CA PRO A 277 9.68 13.90 -1.46
C PRO A 277 9.58 13.04 -2.72
N PHE A 278 8.41 12.52 -3.06
CA PHE A 278 8.17 11.72 -4.24
C PHE A 278 8.72 12.36 -5.52
N GLY A 279 8.46 13.66 -5.72
CA GLY A 279 8.93 14.37 -6.93
C GLY A 279 10.45 14.32 -7.08
N THR A 280 11.17 14.58 -5.98
CA THR A 280 12.64 14.46 -5.93
C THR A 280 13.09 13.02 -6.14
N LEU A 281 12.54 12.07 -5.38
CA LEU A 281 12.93 10.66 -5.45
C LEU A 281 12.71 10.08 -6.85
N PHE A 282 11.59 10.44 -7.49
CA PHE A 282 11.31 10.00 -8.86
C PHE A 282 12.28 10.63 -9.89
N LYS A 283 12.51 11.94 -9.79
CA LYS A 283 13.46 12.67 -10.66
C LYS A 283 14.87 12.09 -10.56
N GLU A 284 15.33 11.80 -9.35
CA GLU A 284 16.64 11.22 -9.05
C GLU A 284 16.70 9.69 -9.26
N LYS A 285 15.67 9.11 -9.88
CA LYS A 285 15.66 7.70 -10.32
C LYS A 285 15.65 6.67 -9.18
N PHE A 286 15.22 7.03 -7.97
CA PHE A 286 14.90 6.03 -6.97
C PHE A 286 13.80 5.08 -7.47
N ARG A 287 13.79 3.86 -6.98
CA ARG A 287 12.73 2.91 -7.33
C ARG A 287 11.51 3.16 -6.46
N VAL A 288 10.59 3.98 -6.93
CA VAL A 288 9.35 4.32 -6.23
C VAL A 288 8.16 3.53 -6.79
N SER A 289 7.23 3.18 -5.93
CA SER A 289 5.86 2.77 -6.25
C SER A 289 4.88 3.78 -5.64
N ILE A 290 3.70 3.92 -6.23
CA ILE A 290 2.60 4.73 -5.68
C ILE A 290 1.57 3.76 -5.13
N ASN A 291 1.04 4.03 -3.93
CA ASN A 291 0.17 3.15 -3.18
C ASN A 291 -0.91 3.93 -2.43
N THR A 292 -1.94 3.24 -1.97
CA THR A 292 -3.10 3.84 -1.27
C THR A 292 -2.93 3.92 0.23
N ASP A 293 -2.14 3.05 0.84
CA ASP A 293 -2.12 2.82 2.28
C ASP A 293 -3.51 2.37 2.78
N ASP A 294 -4.27 3.26 3.37
CA ASP A 294 -5.61 3.01 3.91
C ASP A 294 -6.69 3.71 3.09
N ARG A 295 -7.34 2.98 2.19
CA ARG A 295 -8.31 3.55 1.23
C ARG A 295 -9.49 4.25 1.89
N LEU A 296 -10.00 3.70 3.01
CA LEU A 296 -11.10 4.31 3.77
C LEU A 296 -10.63 5.56 4.52
N MET A 297 -9.52 5.45 5.27
CA MET A 297 -9.00 6.51 6.11
C MET A 297 -8.56 7.73 5.29
N SER A 298 -7.90 7.50 4.18
CA SER A 298 -7.41 8.55 3.28
C SER A 298 -8.41 8.93 2.18
N ASN A 299 -9.57 8.28 2.13
CA ASN A 299 -10.58 8.46 1.08
C ASN A 299 -9.93 8.46 -0.31
N THR A 300 -9.17 7.42 -0.63
CA THR A 300 -8.35 7.35 -1.84
C THR A 300 -8.53 6.04 -2.62
N THR A 301 -8.05 6.06 -3.86
CA THR A 301 -7.93 4.93 -4.78
C THR A 301 -6.61 5.04 -5.53
N MET A 302 -6.16 3.97 -6.19
CA MET A 302 -4.95 4.04 -7.03
C MET A 302 -5.10 5.05 -8.19
N THR A 303 -6.31 5.17 -8.74
CA THR A 303 -6.61 6.20 -9.75
C THR A 303 -6.39 7.60 -9.17
N LYS A 304 -6.88 7.88 -7.96
CA LYS A 304 -6.73 9.18 -7.29
C LYS A 304 -5.27 9.47 -6.94
N GLU A 305 -4.52 8.49 -6.44
CA GLU A 305 -3.08 8.63 -6.17
C GLU A 305 -2.30 8.96 -7.45
N PHE A 306 -2.59 8.29 -8.56
CA PHE A 306 -1.96 8.58 -9.85
C PHE A 306 -2.34 9.96 -10.40
N LEU A 307 -3.60 10.38 -10.26
CA LEU A 307 -4.03 11.73 -10.65
C LEU A 307 -3.30 12.79 -9.83
N THR A 308 -3.18 12.59 -8.51
CA THR A 308 -2.41 13.48 -7.64
C THR A 308 -0.95 13.59 -8.11
N ALA A 309 -0.32 12.47 -8.47
CA ALA A 309 1.05 12.48 -9.01
C ALA A 309 1.15 13.26 -10.32
N ILE A 310 0.19 13.12 -11.22
CA ILE A 310 0.13 13.87 -12.49
C ILE A 310 -0.01 15.37 -12.22
N GLU A 311 -0.99 15.75 -11.40
CA GLU A 311 -1.35 17.15 -11.17
C GLU A 311 -0.29 17.93 -10.40
N VAL A 312 0.31 17.29 -9.38
CA VAL A 312 1.25 17.98 -8.49
C VAL A 312 2.69 17.89 -8.98
N PHE A 313 3.10 16.73 -9.51
CA PHE A 313 4.50 16.48 -9.87
C PHE A 313 4.76 16.42 -11.38
N ASN A 314 3.74 16.75 -12.19
CA ASN A 314 3.84 16.73 -13.67
C ASN A 314 4.28 15.38 -14.24
N ILE A 315 3.84 14.28 -13.60
CA ILE A 315 4.12 12.91 -14.05
C ILE A 315 3.33 12.63 -15.33
N THR A 316 4.02 12.07 -16.32
CA THR A 316 3.42 11.72 -17.61
C THR A 316 2.82 10.32 -17.59
N LEU A 317 2.02 9.97 -18.62
CA LEU A 317 1.49 8.61 -18.78
C LEU A 317 2.62 7.57 -18.90
N GLU A 318 3.74 7.93 -19.58
CA GLU A 318 4.92 7.07 -19.69
C GLU A 318 5.61 6.87 -18.34
N ASP A 319 5.62 7.90 -17.50
CA ASP A 319 6.19 7.79 -16.15
C ASP A 319 5.32 6.89 -15.26
N ILE A 320 3.99 6.99 -15.37
CA ILE A 320 3.06 6.08 -14.67
C ILE A 320 3.27 4.63 -15.10
N GLU A 321 3.46 4.37 -16.41
CA GLU A 321 3.81 3.03 -16.90
C GLU A 321 5.12 2.53 -16.27
N LYS A 322 6.16 3.38 -16.22
CA LYS A 322 7.45 3.05 -15.58
C LYS A 322 7.27 2.75 -14.09
N ILE A 323 6.49 3.56 -13.37
CA ILE A 323 6.17 3.35 -11.95
C ILE A 323 5.45 2.01 -11.78
N THR A 324 4.44 1.72 -12.59
CA THR A 324 3.68 0.46 -12.55
C THR A 324 4.59 -0.75 -12.81
N ILE A 325 5.48 -0.66 -13.81
CA ILE A 325 6.47 -1.72 -14.09
C ILE A 325 7.45 -1.88 -12.93
N ASN A 326 7.92 -0.79 -12.32
CA ASN A 326 8.80 -0.83 -11.15
C ASN A 326 8.09 -1.45 -9.95
N SER A 327 6.81 -1.13 -9.72
CA SER A 327 5.98 -1.77 -8.70
C SER A 327 5.92 -3.28 -8.93
N MET A 328 5.59 -3.73 -10.15
CA MET A 328 5.53 -5.16 -10.45
C MET A 328 6.90 -5.86 -10.30
N LYS A 329 8.01 -5.21 -10.70
CA LYS A 329 9.37 -5.74 -10.47
C LYS A 329 9.71 -5.89 -8.98
N SER A 330 9.05 -5.13 -8.12
CA SER A 330 9.26 -5.08 -6.67
C SER A 330 8.26 -5.96 -5.90
N ALA A 331 7.26 -6.53 -6.57
CA ALA A 331 6.27 -7.42 -5.98
C ALA A 331 6.91 -8.70 -5.43
N PHE A 332 6.34 -9.25 -4.37
CA PHE A 332 6.84 -10.42 -3.66
C PHE A 332 6.37 -11.77 -4.24
N ILE A 333 5.86 -11.76 -5.46
CA ILE A 333 5.56 -12.99 -6.21
C ILE A 333 6.77 -13.49 -7.00
N HIS A 334 6.68 -14.71 -7.51
CA HIS A 334 7.77 -15.33 -8.25
C HIS A 334 8.19 -14.53 -9.48
N TYR A 335 9.48 -14.62 -9.83
CA TYR A 335 10.05 -13.86 -10.94
C TYR A 335 9.31 -14.06 -12.27
N SER A 336 8.94 -15.30 -12.60
CA SER A 336 8.18 -15.62 -13.80
C SER A 336 6.79 -14.98 -13.84
N GLU A 337 6.10 -14.89 -12.69
CA GLU A 337 4.79 -14.26 -12.58
C GLU A 337 4.91 -12.74 -12.77
N ARG A 338 5.95 -12.12 -12.18
CA ARG A 338 6.25 -10.68 -12.41
C ARG A 338 6.46 -10.38 -13.89
N LEU A 339 7.21 -11.22 -14.60
CA LEU A 339 7.41 -11.08 -16.04
C LEU A 339 6.11 -11.25 -16.82
N TYR A 340 5.26 -12.24 -16.43
CA TYR A 340 3.96 -12.42 -17.05
C TYR A 340 3.11 -11.14 -16.94
N TYR A 341 2.96 -10.55 -15.75
CA TYR A 341 2.21 -9.31 -15.58
C TYR A 341 2.81 -8.16 -16.40
N ILE A 342 4.12 -7.99 -16.42
CA ILE A 342 4.77 -6.91 -17.16
C ILE A 342 4.50 -7.02 -18.66
N TYR A 343 4.70 -8.20 -19.25
CA TYR A 343 4.67 -8.38 -20.70
C TYR A 343 3.29 -8.70 -21.26
N ASN A 344 2.41 -9.32 -20.48
CA ASN A 344 1.10 -9.75 -20.98
C ASN A 344 -0.07 -8.92 -20.44
N VAL A 345 0.14 -8.09 -19.41
CA VAL A 345 -0.93 -7.27 -18.82
C VAL A 345 -0.57 -5.78 -18.86
N ILE A 346 0.55 -5.38 -18.25
CA ILE A 346 0.89 -3.96 -18.06
C ILE A 346 1.22 -3.31 -19.39
N LYS A 347 2.27 -3.77 -20.08
CA LYS A 347 2.69 -3.15 -21.37
C LYS A 347 1.57 -3.14 -22.41
N PRO A 348 0.82 -4.24 -22.66
CA PRO A 348 -0.29 -4.22 -23.60
C PRO A 348 -1.40 -3.24 -23.20
N GLY A 349 -1.72 -3.12 -21.90
CA GLY A 349 -2.73 -2.18 -21.41
C GLY A 349 -2.38 -0.72 -21.70
N TYR A 350 -1.14 -0.32 -21.43
CA TYR A 350 -0.65 1.03 -21.74
C TYR A 350 -0.52 1.27 -23.25
N GLN A 351 -0.09 0.27 -24.02
CA GLN A 351 -0.03 0.35 -25.46
C GLN A 351 -1.42 0.59 -26.07
N LYS A 352 -2.43 -0.16 -25.62
CA LYS A 352 -3.82 0.02 -26.07
C LYS A 352 -4.32 1.44 -25.82
N LEU A 353 -4.06 2.01 -24.63
CA LEU A 353 -4.45 3.39 -24.34
C LEU A 353 -3.76 4.39 -25.29
N ARG A 354 -2.46 4.22 -25.59
CA ARG A 354 -1.74 5.07 -26.56
C ARG A 354 -2.36 4.99 -27.95
N GLU A 355 -2.70 3.80 -28.42
CA GLU A 355 -3.36 3.59 -29.74
C GLU A 355 -4.73 4.25 -29.79
N ASP A 356 -5.55 4.13 -28.72
CA ASP A 356 -6.87 4.75 -28.62
C ASP A 356 -6.77 6.29 -28.64
N LEU A 357 -5.75 6.84 -27.98
CA LEU A 357 -5.46 8.28 -27.98
C LEU A 357 -5.07 8.80 -29.37
N LEU A 358 -4.28 8.03 -30.12
CA LEU A 358 -3.88 8.37 -31.48
C LEU A 358 -5.09 8.34 -32.45
N LYS A 359 -5.93 7.32 -32.35
CA LYS A 359 -7.18 7.23 -33.15
C LYS A 359 -8.12 8.40 -32.84
N GLY A 360 -8.32 8.73 -31.58
CA GLY A 360 -9.18 9.86 -31.19
C GLY A 360 -8.68 11.20 -31.71
N LYS A 361 -7.37 11.44 -31.71
CA LYS A 361 -6.76 12.65 -32.32
C LYS A 361 -6.97 12.69 -33.85
N TYR A 362 -6.83 11.56 -34.51
CA TYR A 362 -7.06 11.46 -35.96
C TYR A 362 -8.52 11.76 -36.32
N GLU A 363 -9.49 11.17 -35.65
CA GLU A 363 -10.92 11.42 -35.85
C GLU A 363 -11.30 12.88 -35.58
N GLU A 364 -10.73 13.50 -34.54
CA GLU A 364 -10.95 14.91 -34.24
C GLU A 364 -10.38 15.85 -35.32
N THR A 365 -9.23 15.48 -35.90
CA THR A 365 -8.62 16.21 -37.03
C THR A 365 -9.46 16.08 -38.29
N VAL A 366 -9.96 14.89 -38.59
CA VAL A 366 -10.82 14.64 -39.77
C VAL A 366 -12.18 15.35 -39.67
N ARG A 367 -12.74 15.49 -38.47
CA ARG A 367 -14.01 16.25 -38.24
C ARG A 367 -13.86 17.76 -38.37
N LYS A 368 -12.65 18.28 -38.29
CA LYS A 368 -12.32 19.73 -38.45
C LYS A 368 -11.91 20.12 -39.86
N LEU A 369 -11.78 19.14 -40.77
CA LEU A 369 -11.60 19.33 -42.22
C LEU A 369 -12.92 19.21 -42.95
#